data_2a136254acea1006eb91a552760f228e
#
_entry.id   2a136254acea1006eb91a552760f228e
#
_cell.length_a   1.000
_cell.length_b   1.000
_cell.length_c   1.000
_cell.angle_alpha   90.00
_cell.angle_beta   90.00
_cell.angle_gamma   90.00
#
_symmetry.space_group_name_H-M   'P 1'
#
loop_
_entity.id
_entity.type
_entity.pdbx_description
1 polymer ?
#
loop_
_entity_poly.entity_id
_entity_poly.type
_entity_poly.pdbx_seq_one_letter_code
_entity_poly.pdbx_strand_id
1 'polypeptide(L)'
;MIIRLSILLQIVFPFLCTIAIYAAAPVIITDDCTEYSLGKYIETLEDPAGTLTLQDIMKDEHRTRFVKNNREIPNFGFTPSAYWVKLRILNTSSADNRWLIETGFPLLDSIQLYAAEPGKDGTVRIIHTETTGRKVPFSKRRINHRNFIFDIPFPVEKITELYLRIKTDDGMIFPISLWDKDLFRITVQRGQFLFGIYYGIVLIMIFYNLFIFFSVRDFSYLYYVLYISSFGLFQLAMNGLAYQHLWPDSPWWAINANPFFIGLSIFFAVLFSIKFLQTREVAPKADILFKILMICAALLSAASLIADYAITIVLGQLLPLACILLAIPTAVYCLIKGRRSARFYLIAWSMFFFGVVLSILRVLGMLSHTIITEHGLQIGSGFEMVLLSLALADRINIMKKEKEDAQEQLIATQQREMDTLQRAKDEIEEANRRITLSEEKYRLLVEESNDIIFTLDENWRFLNANRALMTHLK
;
A
#
# COMPACT_ATOMS: atom_id res chain seq x y z
N MET A 1 -34.54 65.15 23.86
CA MET A 1 -35.37 63.93 24.11
C MET A 1 -35.21 62.90 22.98
N ILE A 2 -34.99 63.34 21.76
CA ILE A 2 -34.90 62.45 20.57
C ILE A 2 -33.58 61.66 20.52
N ILE A 3 -32.47 62.21 21.00
CA ILE A 3 -31.15 61.57 20.99
C ILE A 3 -31.04 60.40 22.03
N ARG A 4 -31.77 60.47 23.14
CA ARG A 4 -31.77 59.39 24.14
C ARG A 4 -32.63 58.16 23.70
N LEU A 5 -33.58 58.35 22.81
CA LEU A 5 -34.39 57.25 22.29
C LEU A 5 -33.67 56.42 21.22
N SER A 6 -32.81 57.06 20.41
CA SER A 6 -32.02 56.40 19.40
C SER A 6 -30.91 55.50 19.99
N ILE A 7 -30.33 55.89 21.12
CA ILE A 7 -29.30 55.10 21.83
C ILE A 7 -29.95 53.89 22.52
N LEU A 8 -31.16 54.02 23.05
CA LEU A 8 -31.90 52.90 23.64
C LEU A 8 -32.34 51.84 22.58
N LEU A 9 -32.68 52.31 21.37
CA LEU A 9 -33.01 51.42 20.26
C LEU A 9 -31.79 50.65 19.70
N GLN A 10 -30.58 51.27 19.75
CA GLN A 10 -29.33 50.62 19.31
C GLN A 10 -28.79 49.59 20.32
N ILE A 11 -29.17 49.70 21.61
CA ILE A 11 -28.74 48.76 22.65
C ILE A 11 -29.75 47.58 22.78
N VAL A 12 -31.00 47.75 22.44
CA VAL A 12 -32.07 46.71 22.56
C VAL A 12 -32.16 45.87 21.30
N PHE A 13 -31.77 46.37 20.12
CA PHE A 13 -31.85 45.63 18.86
C PHE A 13 -30.87 44.43 18.72
N PRO A 14 -29.67 44.44 19.32
CA PRO A 14 -28.82 43.25 19.31
C PRO A 14 -29.28 42.11 20.28
N PHE A 15 -30.12 42.45 21.28
CA PHE A 15 -30.61 41.48 22.25
C PHE A 15 -31.89 40.71 21.80
N LEU A 16 -32.49 41.14 20.70
CA LEU A 16 -33.62 40.45 20.06
C LEU A 16 -33.27 39.59 18.86
N CYS A 17 -31.96 39.39 18.59
CA CYS A 17 -31.56 38.26 17.80
C CYS A 17 -31.76 36.99 18.65
N THR A 18 -33.02 36.61 18.81
CA THR A 18 -33.37 35.23 19.14
C THR A 18 -32.57 34.37 18.18
N ILE A 19 -31.59 33.63 18.71
CA ILE A 19 -31.01 32.50 18.03
C ILE A 19 -32.20 31.57 17.77
N ALA A 20 -32.86 31.73 16.61
CA ALA A 20 -33.76 30.72 16.11
C ALA A 20 -32.84 29.49 15.92
N ILE A 21 -32.87 28.58 16.87
CA ILE A 21 -32.34 27.25 16.75
C ILE A 21 -33.12 26.62 15.61
N TYR A 22 -32.62 26.82 14.37
CA TYR A 22 -33.17 26.14 13.21
C TYR A 22 -32.84 24.67 13.37
N ALA A 23 -33.77 23.90 13.93
CA ALA A 23 -33.72 22.45 13.78
C ALA A 23 -33.60 22.16 12.28
N ALA A 24 -32.69 21.24 11.92
CA ALA A 24 -32.56 20.89 10.51
C ALA A 24 -33.89 20.46 9.95
N ALA A 25 -34.24 20.95 8.75
CA ALA A 25 -35.47 20.57 8.07
C ALA A 25 -35.49 19.05 7.88
N PRO A 26 -36.66 18.38 8.03
CA PRO A 26 -36.73 16.96 7.81
C PRO A 26 -36.37 16.63 6.34
N VAL A 27 -35.73 15.50 6.13
CA VAL A 27 -35.57 14.92 4.80
C VAL A 27 -36.93 14.42 4.34
N ILE A 28 -37.38 14.88 3.20
CA ILE A 28 -38.66 14.45 2.62
C ILE A 28 -38.36 13.35 1.61
N ILE A 29 -38.87 12.16 1.89
CA ILE A 29 -38.75 11.02 0.99
C ILE A 29 -39.94 11.07 0.00
N THR A 30 -39.62 10.96 -1.30
CA THR A 30 -40.60 10.93 -2.39
C THR A 30 -40.37 9.70 -3.28
N ASP A 31 -41.32 9.33 -4.10
CA ASP A 31 -41.19 8.23 -5.06
C ASP A 31 -40.23 8.53 -6.22
N ASP A 32 -39.96 9.82 -6.48
CA ASP A 32 -39.11 10.26 -7.61
C ASP A 32 -37.62 10.16 -7.32
N CYS A 33 -37.22 10.05 -6.06
CA CYS A 33 -35.80 10.01 -5.66
C CYS A 33 -35.50 8.66 -5.00
N THR A 34 -34.40 8.05 -5.41
CA THR A 34 -34.00 6.70 -4.96
C THR A 34 -32.76 6.69 -4.08
N GLU A 35 -32.09 7.85 -3.92
CA GLU A 35 -30.91 8.03 -3.07
C GLU A 35 -30.90 9.44 -2.47
N TYR A 36 -30.56 9.50 -1.16
CA TYR A 36 -30.39 10.76 -0.46
C TYR A 36 -29.06 10.73 0.31
N SER A 37 -28.16 11.69 0.04
CA SER A 37 -27.00 11.96 0.91
C SER A 37 -27.48 12.77 2.11
N LEU A 38 -27.35 12.18 3.30
CA LEU A 38 -27.95 12.75 4.51
C LEU A 38 -27.03 13.70 5.29
N GLY A 39 -25.75 13.80 4.92
CA GLY A 39 -24.77 14.55 5.70
C GLY A 39 -25.14 16.00 6.02
N LYS A 40 -25.78 16.72 5.09
CA LYS A 40 -26.22 18.12 5.30
C LYS A 40 -27.55 18.27 6.06
N TYR A 41 -28.25 17.16 6.27
CA TYR A 41 -29.55 17.13 6.96
C TYR A 41 -29.45 16.68 8.41
N ILE A 42 -28.25 16.24 8.86
CA ILE A 42 -28.03 15.81 10.23
C ILE A 42 -27.66 16.99 11.14
N GLU A 43 -27.98 16.81 12.40
CA GLU A 43 -27.47 17.59 13.51
C GLU A 43 -26.55 16.69 14.35
N THR A 44 -25.45 17.23 14.86
CA THR A 44 -24.46 16.49 15.64
C THR A 44 -24.23 17.08 16.99
N LEU A 45 -24.02 16.24 18.00
CA LEU A 45 -23.64 16.62 19.35
C LEU A 45 -22.39 15.84 19.75
N GLU A 46 -21.32 16.53 20.08
CA GLU A 46 -20.11 15.91 20.62
C GLU A 46 -20.31 15.52 22.09
N ASP A 47 -19.95 14.30 22.44
CA ASP A 47 -19.94 13.75 23.82
C ASP A 47 -18.48 13.38 24.17
N PRO A 48 -17.68 14.34 24.70
CA PRO A 48 -16.26 14.11 25.00
C PRO A 48 -16.04 13.02 26.05
N ALA A 49 -16.92 12.89 27.00
CA ALA A 49 -16.82 11.84 28.04
C ALA A 49 -17.29 10.47 27.53
N GLY A 50 -18.10 10.45 26.44
CA GLY A 50 -18.69 9.23 25.91
C GLY A 50 -19.69 8.57 26.88
N THR A 51 -20.35 9.36 27.73
CA THR A 51 -21.22 8.86 28.81
C THR A 51 -22.70 9.17 28.59
N LEU A 52 -23.02 10.07 27.67
CA LEU A 52 -24.41 10.45 27.41
C LEU A 52 -25.21 9.26 26.87
N THR A 53 -26.40 9.09 27.45
CA THR A 53 -27.39 8.11 27.01
C THR A 53 -28.45 8.75 26.10
N LEU A 54 -29.29 7.93 25.45
CA LEU A 54 -30.40 8.43 24.65
C LEU A 54 -31.34 9.32 25.49
N GLN A 55 -31.58 8.94 26.76
CA GLN A 55 -32.44 9.72 27.66
C GLN A 55 -31.85 11.09 27.97
N ASP A 56 -30.51 11.18 28.09
CA ASP A 56 -29.84 12.45 28.38
C ASP A 56 -29.92 13.41 27.21
N ILE A 57 -29.68 12.94 25.97
CA ILE A 57 -29.73 13.80 24.78
C ILE A 57 -31.14 14.26 24.42
N MET A 58 -32.18 13.58 24.97
CA MET A 58 -33.57 13.98 24.80
C MET A 58 -34.01 15.08 25.77
N LYS A 59 -33.25 15.35 26.85
CA LYS A 59 -33.50 16.47 27.76
C LYS A 59 -33.26 17.80 27.07
N ASP A 60 -34.03 18.83 27.41
CA ASP A 60 -33.91 20.15 26.79
C ASP A 60 -32.51 20.76 26.88
N GLU A 61 -31.78 20.48 27.96
CA GLU A 61 -30.37 20.90 28.13
C GLU A 61 -29.46 20.45 27.00
N HIS A 62 -29.54 19.21 26.55
CA HIS A 62 -28.73 18.64 25.48
C HIS A 62 -29.32 18.84 24.10
N ARG A 63 -30.66 18.90 24.01
CA ARG A 63 -31.41 19.07 22.77
C ARG A 63 -31.03 20.36 22.04
N THR A 64 -30.74 21.43 22.77
CA THR A 64 -30.32 22.73 22.24
C THR A 64 -28.85 22.78 21.83
N ARG A 65 -28.03 21.77 22.19
CA ARG A 65 -26.60 21.72 21.88
C ARG A 65 -26.30 21.02 20.56
N PHE A 66 -27.30 20.43 19.89
CA PHE A 66 -27.11 19.86 18.58
C PHE A 66 -26.79 20.95 17.55
N VAL A 67 -25.73 20.76 16.77
CA VAL A 67 -25.27 21.68 15.74
C VAL A 67 -25.50 21.06 14.37
N LYS A 68 -26.10 21.84 13.45
CA LYS A 68 -26.31 21.43 12.08
C LYS A 68 -24.97 21.17 11.38
N ASN A 69 -24.84 20.02 10.75
CA ASN A 69 -23.68 19.72 9.93
C ASN A 69 -23.84 20.32 8.52
N ASN A 70 -22.79 20.96 8.02
CA ASN A 70 -22.79 21.61 6.70
C ASN A 70 -22.03 20.82 5.63
N ARG A 71 -21.40 19.70 6.01
CA ARG A 71 -20.62 18.86 5.11
C ARG A 71 -21.47 17.71 4.57
N GLU A 72 -21.24 17.34 3.34
CA GLU A 72 -21.88 16.17 2.75
C GLU A 72 -21.41 14.88 3.41
N ILE A 73 -20.10 14.81 3.73
CA ILE A 73 -19.51 13.73 4.52
C ILE A 73 -19.08 14.30 5.86
N PRO A 74 -19.78 13.96 6.97
CA PRO A 74 -19.34 14.33 8.31
C PRO A 74 -17.98 13.74 8.62
N ASN A 75 -17.01 14.59 8.98
CA ASN A 75 -15.63 14.21 9.29
C ASN A 75 -15.11 15.09 10.42
N PHE A 76 -14.82 14.46 11.55
CA PHE A 76 -14.34 15.10 12.78
C PHE A 76 -12.90 14.68 13.12
N GLY A 77 -12.22 13.98 12.19
CA GLY A 77 -10.83 13.52 12.36
C GLY A 77 -10.68 12.43 13.40
N PHE A 78 -9.51 12.37 14.03
CA PHE A 78 -9.25 11.46 15.14
C PHE A 78 -9.66 12.12 16.45
N THR A 79 -10.59 11.53 17.16
CA THR A 79 -11.11 12.05 18.43
C THR A 79 -11.53 10.92 19.36
N PRO A 80 -11.28 11.02 20.67
CA PRO A 80 -11.77 10.04 21.66
C PRO A 80 -13.27 10.24 21.99
N SER A 81 -13.87 11.35 21.54
CA SER A 81 -15.27 11.69 21.80
C SER A 81 -16.22 10.71 21.11
N ALA A 82 -17.37 10.45 21.71
CA ALA A 82 -18.51 9.91 20.98
C ALA A 82 -19.30 11.04 20.30
N TYR A 83 -19.95 10.75 19.21
CA TYR A 83 -20.84 11.69 18.52
C TYR A 83 -22.25 11.16 18.47
N TRP A 84 -23.20 12.00 18.90
CA TRP A 84 -24.61 11.78 18.68
C TRP A 84 -25.03 12.48 17.40
N VAL A 85 -25.75 11.76 16.55
CA VAL A 85 -26.31 12.25 15.29
C VAL A 85 -27.83 12.23 15.42
N LYS A 86 -28.48 13.32 15.06
CA LYS A 86 -29.93 13.42 15.00
C LYS A 86 -30.35 13.72 13.56
N LEU A 87 -31.39 13.02 13.10
CA LEU A 87 -31.95 13.16 11.76
C LEU A 87 -33.44 13.00 11.81
N ARG A 88 -34.20 13.80 11.03
CA ARG A 88 -35.63 13.74 10.88
C ARG A 88 -35.97 13.37 9.46
N ILE A 89 -36.84 12.37 9.29
CA ILE A 89 -37.28 11.86 7.98
C ILE A 89 -38.80 11.91 7.95
N LEU A 90 -39.37 12.56 6.93
CA LEU A 90 -40.79 12.54 6.59
C LEU A 90 -40.94 11.68 5.34
N ASN A 91 -41.65 10.58 5.47
CA ASN A 91 -41.95 9.71 4.34
C ASN A 91 -43.24 10.15 3.64
N THR A 92 -43.14 10.68 2.44
CA THR A 92 -44.26 11.01 1.55
C THR A 92 -44.37 10.08 0.34
N SER A 93 -43.54 9.00 0.32
CA SER A 93 -43.61 7.99 -0.73
C SER A 93 -44.80 7.05 -0.55
N SER A 94 -45.06 6.23 -1.55
CA SER A 94 -46.18 5.29 -1.56
C SER A 94 -45.97 4.03 -0.71
N ALA A 95 -44.78 3.82 -0.10
CA ALA A 95 -44.41 2.58 0.60
C ALA A 95 -43.63 2.81 1.92
N ASP A 96 -44.03 2.06 2.97
CA ASP A 96 -43.41 2.13 4.31
C ASP A 96 -42.00 1.50 4.40
N ASN A 97 -41.76 0.41 3.69
CA ASN A 97 -40.59 -0.48 3.90
C ASN A 97 -39.62 -0.51 2.72
N ARG A 98 -39.57 0.59 1.98
CA ARG A 98 -38.74 0.67 0.75
C ARG A 98 -37.32 1.09 1.00
N TRP A 99 -36.99 1.59 2.18
CA TRP A 99 -35.77 2.37 2.42
C TRP A 99 -34.81 1.69 3.36
N LEU A 100 -33.48 1.89 3.10
CA LEU A 100 -32.38 1.46 3.93
C LEU A 100 -31.49 2.65 4.29
N ILE A 101 -31.01 2.69 5.53
CA ILE A 101 -29.96 3.63 5.93
C ILE A 101 -28.63 2.93 5.86
N GLU A 102 -27.65 3.57 5.23
CA GLU A 102 -26.25 3.13 5.17
C GLU A 102 -25.36 4.11 5.91
N THR A 103 -24.47 3.59 6.75
CA THR A 103 -23.27 4.30 7.20
C THR A 103 -22.08 3.74 6.45
N GLY A 104 -21.59 4.52 5.47
CA GLY A 104 -20.67 4.08 4.41
C GLY A 104 -19.18 4.03 4.82
N PHE A 105 -18.85 3.81 6.10
CA PHE A 105 -17.47 3.67 6.58
C PHE A 105 -17.32 2.43 7.46
N PRO A 106 -16.70 1.35 6.94
CA PRO A 106 -16.67 0.04 7.60
C PRO A 106 -15.81 -0.03 8.86
N LEU A 107 -15.02 1.01 9.16
CA LEU A 107 -14.06 1.04 10.27
C LEU A 107 -14.61 1.64 11.57
N LEU A 108 -15.90 1.95 11.64
CA LEU A 108 -16.54 2.43 12.88
C LEU A 108 -16.63 1.31 13.91
N ASP A 109 -16.21 1.59 15.16
CA ASP A 109 -16.12 0.60 16.22
C ASP A 109 -17.46 0.26 16.85
N SER A 110 -18.28 1.28 17.09
CA SER A 110 -19.59 1.13 17.73
C SER A 110 -20.58 2.13 17.16
N ILE A 111 -21.71 1.64 16.69
CA ILE A 111 -22.87 2.41 16.25
C ILE A 111 -24.09 1.89 16.99
N GLN A 112 -24.78 2.77 17.71
CA GLN A 112 -26.06 2.50 18.31
C GLN A 112 -27.10 3.37 17.63
N LEU A 113 -28.04 2.75 16.95
CA LEU A 113 -29.12 3.42 16.25
C LEU A 113 -30.43 3.25 17.01
N TYR A 114 -31.17 4.35 17.12
CA TYR A 114 -32.50 4.42 17.68
C TYR A 114 -33.42 5.13 16.68
N ALA A 115 -34.50 4.47 16.30
CA ALA A 115 -35.58 5.10 15.55
C ALA A 115 -36.76 5.38 16.47
N ALA A 116 -37.31 6.56 16.37
CA ALA A 116 -38.34 7.04 17.26
C ALA A 116 -39.46 7.76 16.50
N GLU A 117 -40.71 7.58 16.94
CA GLU A 117 -41.88 8.36 16.52
C GLU A 117 -42.18 9.43 17.56
N PRO A 118 -42.28 10.73 17.19
CA PRO A 118 -42.77 11.77 18.08
C PRO A 118 -44.25 11.57 18.42
N GLY A 119 -44.55 11.45 19.70
CA GLY A 119 -45.93 11.39 20.18
C GLY A 119 -46.59 12.77 20.20
N LYS A 120 -47.94 12.81 20.21
CA LYS A 120 -48.75 14.05 20.25
C LYS A 120 -48.50 14.88 21.53
N ASP A 121 -48.09 14.23 22.61
CA ASP A 121 -47.88 14.86 23.91
C ASP A 121 -46.41 15.23 24.18
N GLY A 122 -45.59 15.32 23.16
CA GLY A 122 -44.13 15.55 23.30
C GLY A 122 -43.35 14.32 23.78
N THR A 123 -44.01 13.18 23.97
CA THR A 123 -43.36 11.89 24.28
C THR A 123 -42.71 11.35 23.03
N VAL A 124 -41.60 10.62 23.20
CA VAL A 124 -40.88 9.97 22.11
C VAL A 124 -40.99 8.47 22.29
N ARG A 125 -41.57 7.80 21.32
CA ARG A 125 -41.70 6.34 21.30
C ARG A 125 -40.61 5.70 20.47
N ILE A 126 -39.74 4.90 21.08
CA ILE A 126 -38.71 4.12 20.36
C ILE A 126 -39.40 2.97 19.64
N ILE A 127 -39.26 2.90 18.32
CA ILE A 127 -39.83 1.87 17.46
C ILE A 127 -38.79 0.85 16.99
N HIS A 128 -37.49 1.21 16.97
CA HIS A 128 -36.41 0.32 16.60
C HIS A 128 -35.12 0.68 17.34
N THR A 129 -34.34 -0.34 17.68
CA THR A 129 -32.98 -0.17 18.25
C THR A 129 -32.08 -1.22 17.67
N GLU A 130 -30.90 -0.81 17.24
CA GLU A 130 -29.87 -1.71 16.71
C GLU A 130 -28.48 -1.25 17.10
N THR A 131 -27.61 -2.22 17.48
CA THR A 131 -26.21 -1.97 17.83
C THR A 131 -25.32 -2.77 16.92
N THR A 132 -24.33 -2.11 16.29
CA THR A 132 -23.37 -2.72 15.38
C THR A 132 -22.01 -2.01 15.47
N GLY A 133 -21.03 -2.42 14.68
CA GLY A 133 -19.67 -1.85 14.64
C GLY A 133 -18.61 -2.94 14.49
N ARG A 134 -17.33 -2.55 14.42
CA ARG A 134 -16.20 -3.50 14.39
C ARG A 134 -16.02 -4.25 15.71
N LYS A 135 -16.44 -3.66 16.85
CA LYS A 135 -16.38 -4.30 18.18
C LYS A 135 -17.45 -5.39 18.37
N VAL A 136 -18.39 -5.52 17.41
CA VAL A 136 -19.42 -6.56 17.41
C VAL A 136 -19.10 -7.59 16.33
N PRO A 137 -19.15 -8.92 16.61
CA PRO A 137 -18.92 -9.96 15.59
C PRO A 137 -19.74 -9.71 14.34
N PHE A 138 -19.11 -9.87 13.16
CA PHE A 138 -19.79 -9.61 11.88
C PHE A 138 -21.00 -10.52 11.68
N SER A 139 -20.94 -11.75 12.14
CA SER A 139 -22.03 -12.72 12.11
C SER A 139 -23.31 -12.28 12.83
N LYS A 140 -23.20 -11.30 13.75
CA LYS A 140 -24.35 -10.70 14.45
C LYS A 140 -25.00 -9.55 13.69
N ARG A 141 -24.45 -9.12 12.55
CA ARG A 141 -25.08 -8.08 11.72
C ARG A 141 -26.35 -8.61 11.08
N ARG A 142 -27.40 -7.80 11.14
CA ARG A 142 -28.69 -8.16 10.55
C ARG A 142 -28.63 -8.28 9.01
N ILE A 143 -27.87 -7.38 8.38
CA ILE A 143 -27.65 -7.38 6.93
C ILE A 143 -26.17 -7.69 6.67
N ASN A 144 -25.92 -8.73 5.86
CA ASN A 144 -24.58 -9.17 5.50
C ASN A 144 -23.96 -8.22 4.46
N HIS A 145 -23.42 -7.09 4.93
CA HIS A 145 -22.77 -6.10 4.11
C HIS A 145 -21.53 -5.51 4.81
N ARG A 146 -20.49 -5.16 4.04
CA ARG A 146 -19.24 -4.59 4.55
C ARG A 146 -19.45 -3.28 5.33
N ASN A 147 -20.37 -2.41 4.87
CA ASN A 147 -20.82 -1.21 5.57
C ASN A 147 -21.96 -1.56 6.53
N PHE A 148 -22.36 -0.59 7.35
CA PHE A 148 -23.43 -0.76 8.32
C PHE A 148 -24.76 -0.33 7.68
N ILE A 149 -25.68 -1.29 7.54
CA ILE A 149 -26.96 -1.11 6.87
C ILE A 149 -28.09 -1.37 7.88
N PHE A 150 -29.03 -0.43 7.96
CA PHE A 150 -30.18 -0.49 8.85
C PHE A 150 -31.46 -0.53 8.04
N ASP A 151 -32.25 -1.58 8.25
CA ASP A 151 -33.60 -1.73 7.67
C ASP A 151 -34.63 -1.25 8.69
N ILE A 152 -35.04 0.01 8.54
CA ILE A 152 -35.95 0.70 9.46
C ILE A 152 -37.23 1.01 8.72
N PRO A 153 -38.40 0.74 9.34
CA PRO A 153 -39.69 1.18 8.78
C PRO A 153 -39.81 2.71 8.87
N PHE A 154 -40.21 3.33 7.78
CA PHE A 154 -40.59 4.75 7.71
C PHE A 154 -42.04 4.84 7.35
N PRO A 155 -42.95 4.92 8.34
CA PRO A 155 -44.39 4.97 8.07
C PRO A 155 -44.79 6.18 7.18
N VAL A 156 -45.65 5.93 6.21
CA VAL A 156 -46.14 6.96 5.27
C VAL A 156 -46.82 8.10 6.02
N GLU A 157 -46.57 9.33 5.57
CA GLU A 157 -47.10 10.59 6.15
C GLU A 157 -46.71 10.85 7.62
N LYS A 158 -45.70 10.13 8.13
CA LYS A 158 -45.17 10.34 9.48
C LYS A 158 -43.73 10.79 9.49
N ILE A 159 -43.40 11.51 10.55
CA ILE A 159 -42.00 11.86 10.84
C ILE A 159 -41.38 10.75 11.70
N THR A 160 -40.27 10.23 11.27
CA THR A 160 -39.39 9.37 12.06
C THR A 160 -38.14 10.15 12.47
N GLU A 161 -37.84 10.19 13.75
CA GLU A 161 -36.61 10.75 14.29
C GLU A 161 -35.61 9.63 14.50
N LEU A 162 -34.39 9.81 13.96
CA LEU A 162 -33.30 8.89 14.12
C LEU A 162 -32.23 9.50 14.99
N TYR A 163 -31.74 8.70 15.93
CA TYR A 163 -30.59 9.04 16.77
C TYR A 163 -29.52 7.96 16.59
N LEU A 164 -28.30 8.36 16.21
CA LEU A 164 -27.17 7.45 16.14
C LEU A 164 -26.10 7.92 17.12
N ARG A 165 -25.64 7.01 17.96
CA ARG A 165 -24.43 7.22 18.77
C ARG A 165 -23.29 6.49 18.12
N ILE A 166 -22.26 7.24 17.71
CA ILE A 166 -21.08 6.71 17.00
C ILE A 166 -19.86 6.93 17.89
N LYS A 167 -19.08 5.87 18.11
CA LYS A 167 -17.79 5.93 18.80
C LYS A 167 -16.78 5.07 18.05
N THR A 168 -15.59 5.60 17.82
CA THR A 168 -14.51 4.89 17.13
C THR A 168 -13.16 5.41 17.58
N ASP A 169 -12.17 4.53 17.59
CA ASP A 169 -10.76 4.86 17.80
C ASP A 169 -10.05 5.12 16.44
N ASP A 170 -10.76 4.97 15.32
CA ASP A 170 -10.35 5.34 13.97
C ASP A 170 -10.81 6.77 13.62
N GLY A 171 -10.63 7.22 12.38
CA GLY A 171 -11.17 8.49 11.91
C GLY A 171 -12.69 8.55 12.10
N MET A 172 -13.18 9.59 12.79
CA MET A 172 -14.61 9.84 12.99
C MET A 172 -15.22 10.40 11.71
N ILE A 173 -15.39 9.51 10.72
CA ILE A 173 -15.95 9.78 9.40
C ILE A 173 -17.14 8.86 9.22
N PHE A 174 -18.31 9.43 8.95
CA PHE A 174 -19.53 8.62 8.80
C PHE A 174 -20.44 9.19 7.70
N PRO A 175 -20.17 8.89 6.42
CA PRO A 175 -21.12 9.19 5.36
C PRO A 175 -22.42 8.43 5.65
N ILE A 176 -23.54 9.15 5.68
CA ILE A 176 -24.86 8.57 5.91
C ILE A 176 -25.68 8.79 4.66
N SER A 177 -26.23 7.71 4.12
CA SER A 177 -27.11 7.72 2.95
C SER A 177 -28.40 6.97 3.21
N LEU A 178 -29.46 7.39 2.56
CA LEU A 178 -30.73 6.70 2.53
C LEU A 178 -30.95 6.18 1.11
N TRP A 179 -31.22 4.89 0.99
CA TRP A 179 -31.29 4.17 -0.27
C TRP A 179 -32.66 3.52 -0.46
N ASP A 180 -33.20 3.60 -1.68
CA ASP A 180 -34.16 2.63 -2.14
C ASP A 180 -33.58 1.22 -2.16
N LYS A 181 -34.30 0.20 -1.68
CA LYS A 181 -33.82 -1.19 -1.57
C LYS A 181 -33.35 -1.77 -2.91
N ASP A 182 -34.04 -1.46 -4.00
CA ASP A 182 -33.69 -1.99 -5.32
C ASP A 182 -32.46 -1.31 -5.89
N LEU A 183 -32.36 0.01 -5.78
CA LEU A 183 -31.16 0.74 -6.18
C LEU A 183 -29.94 0.32 -5.34
N PHE A 184 -30.13 0.17 -4.02
CA PHE A 184 -29.06 -0.31 -3.13
C PHE A 184 -28.49 -1.64 -3.60
N ARG A 185 -29.35 -2.61 -3.92
CA ARG A 185 -28.94 -3.93 -4.43
C ARG A 185 -28.10 -3.82 -5.70
N ILE A 186 -28.52 -2.99 -6.66
CA ILE A 186 -27.80 -2.75 -7.92
C ILE A 186 -26.45 -2.10 -7.63
N THR A 187 -26.40 -1.11 -6.76
CA THR A 187 -25.18 -0.40 -6.38
C THR A 187 -24.17 -1.32 -5.69
N VAL A 188 -24.66 -2.17 -4.77
CA VAL A 188 -23.83 -3.18 -4.11
C VAL A 188 -23.23 -4.18 -5.13
N GLN A 189 -24.03 -4.68 -6.08
CA GLN A 189 -23.54 -5.58 -7.13
C GLN A 189 -22.45 -4.93 -7.99
N ARG A 190 -22.63 -3.67 -8.39
CA ARG A 190 -21.61 -2.92 -9.14
C ARG A 190 -20.33 -2.74 -8.34
N GLY A 191 -20.45 -2.37 -7.06
CA GLY A 191 -19.29 -2.23 -6.17
C GLY A 191 -18.53 -3.56 -5.98
N GLN A 192 -19.27 -4.68 -5.77
CA GLN A 192 -18.66 -6.00 -5.67
C GLN A 192 -17.93 -6.43 -6.95
N PHE A 193 -18.47 -6.11 -8.12
CA PHE A 193 -17.83 -6.36 -9.40
C PHE A 193 -16.50 -5.60 -9.54
N LEU A 194 -16.45 -4.31 -9.18
CA LEU A 194 -15.22 -3.51 -9.19
C LEU A 194 -14.16 -4.04 -8.22
N PHE A 195 -14.56 -4.39 -7.00
CA PHE A 195 -13.66 -5.04 -6.05
C PHE A 195 -13.17 -6.40 -6.55
N GLY A 196 -14.05 -7.18 -7.20
CA GLY A 196 -13.69 -8.47 -7.81
C GLY A 196 -12.60 -8.31 -8.88
N ILE A 197 -12.71 -7.30 -9.75
CA ILE A 197 -11.66 -6.97 -10.74
C ILE A 197 -10.35 -6.61 -10.03
N TYR A 198 -10.41 -5.70 -9.05
CA TYR A 198 -9.22 -5.26 -8.32
C TYR A 198 -8.48 -6.42 -7.63
N TYR A 199 -9.19 -7.21 -6.82
CA TYR A 199 -8.58 -8.35 -6.12
C TYR A 199 -8.19 -9.47 -7.07
N GLY A 200 -8.86 -9.63 -8.21
CA GLY A 200 -8.46 -10.50 -9.30
C GLY A 200 -7.10 -10.10 -9.87
N ILE A 201 -6.87 -8.81 -10.12
CA ILE A 201 -5.56 -8.28 -10.55
C ILE A 201 -4.49 -8.57 -9.49
N VAL A 202 -4.77 -8.30 -8.21
CA VAL A 202 -3.84 -8.58 -7.09
C VAL A 202 -3.43 -10.06 -7.10
N LEU A 203 -4.39 -10.98 -7.17
CA LEU A 203 -4.13 -12.42 -7.19
C LEU A 203 -3.31 -12.85 -8.41
N ILE A 204 -3.65 -12.37 -9.60
CA ILE A 204 -2.89 -12.67 -10.82
C ILE A 204 -1.44 -12.18 -10.68
N MET A 205 -1.23 -10.97 -10.16
CA MET A 205 0.12 -10.43 -9.95
C MET A 205 0.91 -11.24 -8.91
N ILE A 206 0.28 -11.72 -7.84
CA ILE A 206 0.90 -12.60 -6.86
C ILE A 206 1.38 -13.89 -7.53
N PHE A 207 0.48 -14.63 -8.20
CA PHE A 207 0.81 -15.91 -8.82
C PHE A 207 1.82 -15.76 -9.96
N TYR A 208 1.68 -14.74 -10.81
CA TYR A 208 2.61 -14.47 -11.90
C TYR A 208 4.03 -14.20 -11.39
N ASN A 209 4.19 -13.31 -10.41
CA ASN A 209 5.51 -12.99 -9.88
C ASN A 209 6.09 -14.12 -9.02
N LEU A 210 5.24 -14.89 -8.34
CA LEU A 210 5.66 -16.09 -7.62
C LEU A 210 6.20 -17.16 -8.59
N PHE A 211 5.52 -17.38 -9.72
CA PHE A 211 5.99 -18.29 -10.78
C PHE A 211 7.35 -17.85 -11.33
N ILE A 212 7.53 -16.54 -11.58
CA ILE A 212 8.81 -16.01 -12.04
C ILE A 212 9.89 -16.19 -10.96
N PHE A 213 9.57 -15.97 -9.68
CA PHE A 213 10.51 -16.22 -8.57
C PHE A 213 11.03 -17.66 -8.58
N PHE A 214 10.18 -18.65 -8.75
CA PHE A 214 10.60 -20.06 -8.82
C PHE A 214 11.47 -20.36 -10.04
N SER A 215 11.24 -19.68 -11.16
CA SER A 215 12.01 -19.83 -12.40
C SER A 215 13.38 -19.14 -12.33
N VAL A 216 13.41 -17.88 -11.87
CA VAL A 216 14.60 -17.00 -11.93
C VAL A 216 15.42 -17.04 -10.64
N ARG A 217 14.78 -17.37 -9.49
CA ARG A 217 15.38 -17.37 -8.15
C ARG A 217 15.92 -16.01 -7.68
N ASP A 218 15.41 -14.88 -8.22
CA ASP A 218 15.73 -13.55 -7.70
C ASP A 218 14.75 -13.15 -6.59
N PHE A 219 15.26 -12.92 -5.38
CA PHE A 219 14.48 -12.54 -4.20
C PHE A 219 13.72 -11.21 -4.35
N SER A 220 14.05 -10.36 -5.33
CA SER A 220 13.27 -9.17 -5.62
C SER A 220 11.81 -9.50 -5.92
N TYR A 221 11.57 -10.62 -6.64
CA TYR A 221 10.20 -11.09 -6.92
C TYR A 221 9.48 -11.57 -5.66
N LEU A 222 10.17 -12.28 -4.77
CA LEU A 222 9.60 -12.73 -3.51
C LEU A 222 9.21 -11.55 -2.62
N TYR A 223 10.10 -10.55 -2.46
CA TYR A 223 9.80 -9.36 -1.68
C TYR A 223 8.63 -8.57 -2.27
N TYR A 224 8.57 -8.51 -3.60
CA TYR A 224 7.44 -7.90 -4.29
C TYR A 224 6.12 -8.66 -4.06
N VAL A 225 6.11 -9.99 -4.15
CA VAL A 225 4.94 -10.83 -3.84
C VAL A 225 4.46 -10.63 -2.40
N LEU A 226 5.39 -10.60 -1.44
CA LEU A 226 5.07 -10.35 -0.04
C LEU A 226 4.50 -8.94 0.19
N TYR A 227 5.03 -7.95 -0.52
CA TYR A 227 4.50 -6.58 -0.52
C TYR A 227 3.06 -6.53 -1.02
N ILE A 228 2.79 -6.99 -2.25
CA ILE A 228 1.44 -6.93 -2.82
C ILE A 228 0.44 -7.78 -2.06
N SER A 229 0.86 -8.91 -1.46
CA SER A 229 0.01 -9.74 -0.62
C SER A 229 -0.37 -9.01 0.67
N SER A 230 0.60 -8.40 1.36
CA SER A 230 0.36 -7.63 2.58
C SER A 230 -0.49 -6.39 2.31
N PHE A 231 -0.22 -5.68 1.21
CA PHE A 231 -1.00 -4.52 0.80
C PHE A 231 -2.43 -4.89 0.36
N GLY A 232 -2.60 -6.01 -0.34
CA GLY A 232 -3.92 -6.55 -0.68
C GLY A 232 -4.76 -6.89 0.55
N LEU A 233 -4.15 -7.50 1.57
CA LEU A 233 -4.81 -7.78 2.86
C LEU A 233 -5.15 -6.50 3.63
N PHE A 234 -4.26 -5.50 3.62
CA PHE A 234 -4.57 -4.17 4.13
C PHE A 234 -5.80 -3.55 3.44
N GLN A 235 -5.84 -3.60 2.12
CA GLN A 235 -6.97 -3.08 1.34
C GLN A 235 -8.27 -3.84 1.63
N LEU A 236 -8.23 -5.17 1.78
CA LEU A 236 -9.39 -5.98 2.19
C LEU A 236 -9.89 -5.57 3.57
N ALA A 237 -8.98 -5.31 4.52
CA ALA A 237 -9.33 -4.86 5.87
C ALA A 237 -9.93 -3.45 5.86
N MET A 238 -9.31 -2.50 5.15
CA MET A 238 -9.80 -1.12 4.97
C MET A 238 -11.18 -1.06 4.34
N ASN A 239 -11.45 -1.93 3.36
CA ASN A 239 -12.75 -1.97 2.69
C ASN A 239 -13.83 -2.76 3.46
N GLY A 240 -13.50 -3.31 4.64
CA GLY A 240 -14.42 -4.12 5.46
C GLY A 240 -14.66 -5.54 4.93
N LEU A 241 -14.10 -5.89 3.76
CA LEU A 241 -14.28 -7.20 3.13
C LEU A 241 -13.55 -8.32 3.88
N ALA A 242 -12.40 -8.02 4.47
CA ALA A 242 -11.67 -8.99 5.26
C ALA A 242 -12.45 -9.37 6.54
N TYR A 243 -13.09 -8.41 7.18
CA TYR A 243 -13.96 -8.70 8.32
C TYR A 243 -15.20 -9.50 7.92
N GLN A 244 -15.75 -9.22 6.74
CA GLN A 244 -16.91 -9.94 6.21
C GLN A 244 -16.61 -11.41 5.85
N HIS A 245 -15.42 -11.70 5.27
CA HIS A 245 -15.16 -12.98 4.63
C HIS A 245 -14.02 -13.81 5.25
N LEU A 246 -13.00 -13.17 5.87
CA LEU A 246 -11.81 -13.86 6.35
C LEU A 246 -11.85 -14.12 7.86
N TRP A 247 -12.35 -13.16 8.66
CA TRP A 247 -12.39 -13.27 10.12
C TRP A 247 -13.64 -12.67 10.76
N PRO A 248 -14.86 -13.11 10.36
CA PRO A 248 -16.12 -12.49 10.78
C PRO A 248 -16.37 -12.52 12.28
N ASP A 249 -15.80 -13.47 12.99
CA ASP A 249 -16.02 -13.66 14.42
C ASP A 249 -14.82 -13.23 15.29
N SER A 250 -13.88 -12.47 14.70
CA SER A 250 -12.72 -11.94 15.42
C SER A 250 -12.68 -10.41 15.42
N PRO A 251 -13.48 -9.73 16.26
CA PRO A 251 -13.49 -8.27 16.35
C PRO A 251 -12.11 -7.68 16.71
N TRP A 252 -11.37 -8.35 17.60
CA TRP A 252 -10.02 -7.92 17.97
C TRP A 252 -9.10 -7.83 16.75
N TRP A 253 -9.11 -8.88 15.90
CA TRP A 253 -8.29 -8.88 14.69
C TRP A 253 -8.82 -7.91 13.64
N ALA A 254 -10.15 -7.73 13.51
CA ALA A 254 -10.75 -6.77 12.61
C ALA A 254 -10.31 -5.33 12.91
N ILE A 255 -10.02 -5.02 14.18
CA ILE A 255 -9.49 -3.71 14.60
C ILE A 255 -7.99 -3.64 14.28
N ASN A 256 -7.19 -4.60 14.74
CA ASN A 256 -5.72 -4.52 14.72
C ASN A 256 -5.09 -4.88 13.38
N ALA A 257 -5.84 -5.52 12.47
CA ALA A 257 -5.35 -5.91 11.15
C ALA A 257 -4.87 -4.73 10.28
N ASN A 258 -5.52 -3.57 10.37
CA ASN A 258 -5.14 -2.40 9.59
C ASN A 258 -3.72 -1.93 9.88
N PRO A 259 -3.34 -1.51 11.10
CA PRO A 259 -1.98 -1.09 11.40
C PRO A 259 -0.96 -2.23 11.23
N PHE A 260 -1.35 -3.49 11.48
CA PHE A 260 -0.51 -4.66 11.24
C PHE A 260 -0.11 -4.76 9.76
N PHE A 261 -1.07 -4.78 8.85
CA PHE A 261 -0.80 -4.94 7.42
C PHE A 261 -0.21 -3.67 6.79
N ILE A 262 -0.46 -2.47 7.32
CA ILE A 262 0.28 -1.25 6.93
C ILE A 262 1.77 -1.45 7.20
N GLY A 263 2.13 -1.80 8.42
CA GLY A 263 3.53 -2.03 8.80
C GLY A 263 4.17 -3.13 7.95
N LEU A 264 3.49 -4.27 7.78
CA LEU A 264 4.00 -5.40 7.01
C LEU A 264 4.18 -5.05 5.52
N SER A 265 3.25 -4.30 4.93
CA SER A 265 3.36 -3.88 3.53
C SER A 265 4.53 -2.91 3.31
N ILE A 266 4.73 -1.95 4.22
CA ILE A 266 5.86 -1.02 4.15
C ILE A 266 7.18 -1.76 4.35
N PHE A 267 7.24 -2.70 5.29
CA PHE A 267 8.43 -3.54 5.50
C PHE A 267 8.86 -4.22 4.21
N PHE A 268 7.96 -4.91 3.52
CA PHE A 268 8.28 -5.59 2.27
C PHE A 268 8.48 -4.64 1.09
N ALA A 269 7.75 -3.52 1.03
CA ALA A 269 7.97 -2.47 0.02
C ALA A 269 9.38 -1.87 0.12
N VAL A 270 9.87 -1.66 1.35
CA VAL A 270 11.24 -1.16 1.59
C VAL A 270 12.28 -2.22 1.23
N LEU A 271 12.09 -3.48 1.63
CA LEU A 271 12.98 -4.59 1.21
C LEU A 271 13.06 -4.70 -0.31
N PHE A 272 11.92 -4.64 -0.98
CA PHE A 272 11.84 -4.61 -2.43
C PHE A 272 12.62 -3.42 -3.01
N SER A 273 12.39 -2.20 -2.48
CA SER A 273 13.02 -0.97 -2.96
C SER A 273 14.55 -1.01 -2.82
N ILE A 274 15.06 -1.44 -1.67
CA ILE A 274 16.50 -1.63 -1.43
C ILE A 274 17.11 -2.56 -2.48
N LYS A 275 16.49 -3.70 -2.71
CA LYS A 275 16.99 -4.72 -3.64
C LYS A 275 16.82 -4.29 -5.10
N PHE A 276 15.68 -3.69 -5.45
CA PHE A 276 15.38 -3.27 -6.82
C PHE A 276 16.25 -2.10 -7.28
N LEU A 277 16.38 -1.05 -6.45
CA LEU A 277 17.18 0.14 -6.75
C LEU A 277 18.68 -0.06 -6.48
N GLN A 278 19.07 -1.18 -5.85
CA GLN A 278 20.46 -1.44 -5.43
C GLN A 278 21.03 -0.28 -4.58
N THR A 279 20.25 0.18 -3.59
CA THR A 279 20.55 1.40 -2.81
C THR A 279 21.87 1.33 -2.09
N ARG A 280 22.30 0.13 -1.66
CA ARG A 280 23.58 -0.08 -0.99
C ARG A 280 24.77 0.39 -1.83
N GLU A 281 24.71 0.18 -3.16
CA GLU A 281 25.79 0.53 -4.10
C GLU A 281 25.66 1.98 -4.60
N VAL A 282 24.45 2.42 -4.89
CA VAL A 282 24.19 3.70 -5.59
C VAL A 282 23.92 4.84 -4.62
N ALA A 283 23.21 4.59 -3.52
CA ALA A 283 22.75 5.60 -2.57
C ALA A 283 22.89 5.13 -1.11
N PRO A 284 24.10 4.92 -0.57
CA PRO A 284 24.31 4.31 0.74
C PRO A 284 23.68 5.06 1.90
N LYS A 285 23.55 6.40 1.82
CA LYS A 285 22.85 7.20 2.84
C LYS A 285 21.35 6.90 2.84
N ALA A 286 20.72 6.78 1.67
CA ALA A 286 19.32 6.40 1.55
C ALA A 286 19.10 4.95 2.02
N ASP A 287 20.03 4.05 1.77
CA ASP A 287 19.99 2.66 2.24
C ASP A 287 19.86 2.55 3.76
N ILE A 288 20.61 3.39 4.50
CA ILE A 288 20.51 3.46 5.96
C ILE A 288 19.10 3.94 6.39
N LEU A 289 18.57 4.99 5.73
CA LEU A 289 17.24 5.51 6.04
C LEU A 289 16.14 4.48 5.72
N PHE A 290 16.27 3.75 4.62
CA PHE A 290 15.37 2.64 4.30
C PHE A 290 15.39 1.53 5.36
N LYS A 291 16.57 1.17 5.88
CA LYS A 291 16.70 0.17 6.95
C LYS A 291 16.05 0.65 8.25
N ILE A 292 16.21 1.93 8.60
CA ILE A 292 15.52 2.52 9.76
C ILE A 292 14.01 2.43 9.57
N LEU A 293 13.51 2.84 8.40
CA LEU A 293 12.08 2.79 8.08
C LEU A 293 11.54 1.35 8.12
N MET A 294 12.32 0.38 7.65
CA MET A 294 11.98 -1.04 7.71
C MET A 294 11.85 -1.54 9.16
N ILE A 295 12.78 -1.13 10.05
CA ILE A 295 12.69 -1.47 11.47
C ILE A 295 11.45 -0.82 12.10
N CYS A 296 11.18 0.45 11.82
CA CYS A 296 9.96 1.13 12.30
C CYS A 296 8.69 0.42 11.82
N ALA A 297 8.66 -0.04 10.58
CA ALA A 297 7.53 -0.78 10.00
C ALA A 297 7.33 -2.14 10.67
N ALA A 298 8.42 -2.88 10.94
CA ALA A 298 8.36 -4.14 11.69
C ALA A 298 7.87 -3.92 13.13
N LEU A 299 8.36 -2.87 13.80
CA LEU A 299 7.94 -2.49 15.14
C LEU A 299 6.46 -2.09 15.17
N LEU A 300 5.96 -1.38 14.15
CA LEU A 300 4.53 -1.06 14.04
C LEU A 300 3.67 -2.33 13.94
N SER A 301 4.06 -3.28 13.06
CA SER A 301 3.34 -4.55 12.94
C SER A 301 3.34 -5.34 14.25
N ALA A 302 4.45 -5.39 14.96
CA ALA A 302 4.52 -6.04 16.26
C ALA A 302 3.69 -5.29 17.33
N ALA A 303 3.80 -3.96 17.38
CA ALA A 303 3.08 -3.12 18.32
C ALA A 303 1.56 -3.20 18.12
N SER A 304 1.08 -3.33 16.89
CA SER A 304 -0.36 -3.47 16.61
C SER A 304 -1.01 -4.69 17.27
N LEU A 305 -0.23 -5.67 17.72
CA LEU A 305 -0.74 -6.87 18.39
C LEU A 305 -0.90 -6.67 19.92
N ILE A 306 -0.25 -5.66 20.49
CA ILE A 306 -0.18 -5.50 21.97
C ILE A 306 -0.47 -4.08 22.45
N ALA A 307 -0.28 -3.06 21.60
CA ALA A 307 -0.46 -1.67 21.98
C ALA A 307 -1.88 -1.17 21.64
N ASP A 308 -2.21 0.01 22.16
CA ASP A 308 -3.48 0.68 21.89
C ASP A 308 -3.61 0.99 20.37
N TYR A 309 -4.80 0.71 19.84
CA TYR A 309 -5.10 0.92 18.40
C TYR A 309 -4.93 2.38 18.00
N ALA A 310 -5.39 3.35 18.81
CA ALA A 310 -5.31 4.76 18.47
C ALA A 310 -3.87 5.24 18.24
N ILE A 311 -2.90 4.71 18.97
CA ILE A 311 -1.48 5.01 18.79
C ILE A 311 -0.96 4.35 17.51
N THR A 312 -1.26 3.08 17.32
CA THR A 312 -0.73 2.30 16.19
C THR A 312 -1.27 2.76 14.85
N ILE A 313 -2.54 3.20 14.78
CA ILE A 313 -3.12 3.70 13.52
C ILE A 313 -2.55 5.06 13.12
N VAL A 314 -2.31 5.96 14.08
CA VAL A 314 -1.67 7.26 13.80
C VAL A 314 -0.24 7.06 13.29
N LEU A 315 0.55 6.21 13.95
CA LEU A 315 1.90 5.87 13.47
C LEU A 315 1.85 5.18 12.09
N GLY A 316 0.84 4.33 11.88
CA GLY A 316 0.58 3.66 10.62
C GLY A 316 0.29 4.62 9.47
N GLN A 317 -0.24 5.80 9.70
CA GLN A 317 -0.46 6.82 8.67
C GLN A 317 0.79 7.64 8.34
N LEU A 318 1.70 7.80 9.30
CA LEU A 318 2.95 8.55 9.09
C LEU A 318 3.99 7.74 8.29
N LEU A 319 4.05 6.44 8.49
CA LEU A 319 5.03 5.57 7.84
C LEU A 319 4.91 5.52 6.30
N PRO A 320 3.72 5.39 5.67
CA PRO A 320 3.59 5.47 4.21
C PRO A 320 4.08 6.80 3.64
N LEU A 321 3.79 7.90 4.34
CA LEU A 321 4.26 9.23 3.94
C LEU A 321 5.80 9.29 3.96
N ALA A 322 6.43 8.83 5.03
CA ALA A 322 7.88 8.75 5.13
C ALA A 322 8.48 7.85 4.04
N CYS A 323 7.82 6.72 3.72
CA CYS A 323 8.23 5.82 2.65
C CYS A 323 8.24 6.52 1.28
N ILE A 324 7.17 7.25 0.94
CA ILE A 324 7.06 7.98 -0.32
C ILE A 324 8.11 9.09 -0.42
N LEU A 325 8.27 9.88 0.67
CA LEU A 325 9.26 10.96 0.74
C LEU A 325 10.70 10.47 0.61
N LEU A 326 10.98 9.23 0.96
CA LEU A 326 12.29 8.61 0.79
C LEU A 326 12.44 7.92 -0.56
N ALA A 327 11.41 7.19 -1.01
CA ALA A 327 11.47 6.33 -2.20
C ALA A 327 11.60 7.15 -3.50
N ILE A 328 10.79 8.20 -3.66
CA ILE A 328 10.78 9.00 -4.89
C ILE A 328 12.12 9.73 -5.12
N PRO A 329 12.66 10.52 -4.15
CA PRO A 329 13.95 11.17 -4.35
C PRO A 329 15.11 10.17 -4.57
N THR A 330 15.08 9.04 -3.87
CA THR A 330 16.10 8.00 -4.05
C THR A 330 16.04 7.40 -5.45
N ALA A 331 14.85 7.13 -5.97
CA ALA A 331 14.69 6.61 -7.33
C ALA A 331 15.12 7.63 -8.40
N VAL A 332 14.82 8.92 -8.20
CA VAL A 332 15.33 10.01 -9.06
C VAL A 332 16.86 10.04 -9.04
N TYR A 333 17.47 9.98 -7.86
CA TYR A 333 18.92 9.94 -7.73
C TYR A 333 19.54 8.70 -8.43
N CYS A 334 18.93 7.51 -8.27
CA CYS A 334 19.38 6.30 -8.96
C CYS A 334 19.27 6.44 -10.48
N LEU A 335 18.21 7.11 -10.98
CA LEU A 335 18.03 7.37 -12.41
C LEU A 335 19.13 8.29 -12.96
N ILE A 336 19.45 9.38 -12.25
CA ILE A 336 20.54 10.30 -12.60
C ILE A 336 21.90 9.59 -12.62
N LYS A 337 22.10 8.61 -11.72
CA LYS A 337 23.30 7.75 -11.69
C LYS A 337 23.33 6.66 -12.77
N GLY A 338 22.39 6.69 -13.72
CA GLY A 338 22.37 5.80 -14.90
C GLY A 338 21.64 4.47 -14.71
N ARG A 339 20.94 4.24 -13.58
CA ARG A 339 20.15 3.02 -13.36
C ARG A 339 18.81 3.12 -14.09
N ARG A 340 18.75 2.61 -15.32
CA ARG A 340 17.55 2.70 -16.20
C ARG A 340 16.30 2.06 -15.60
N SER A 341 16.43 1.00 -14.81
CA SER A 341 15.29 0.34 -14.13
C SER A 341 14.52 1.27 -13.19
N ALA A 342 15.17 2.31 -12.63
CA ALA A 342 14.54 3.28 -11.73
C ALA A 342 13.41 4.09 -12.42
N ARG A 343 13.38 4.20 -13.75
CA ARG A 343 12.31 4.91 -14.50
C ARG A 343 10.93 4.28 -14.29
N PHE A 344 10.83 2.97 -14.41
CA PHE A 344 9.56 2.25 -14.20
C PHE A 344 9.11 2.29 -12.75
N TYR A 345 10.06 2.20 -11.82
CA TYR A 345 9.80 2.38 -10.39
C TYR A 345 9.19 3.75 -10.09
N LEU A 346 9.76 4.82 -10.66
CA LEU A 346 9.24 6.19 -10.49
C LEU A 346 7.81 6.33 -11.05
N ILE A 347 7.56 5.81 -12.25
CA ILE A 347 6.24 5.89 -12.88
C ILE A 347 5.21 5.14 -12.01
N ALA A 348 5.54 3.93 -11.56
CA ALA A 348 4.66 3.10 -10.74
C ALA A 348 4.28 3.78 -9.43
N TRP A 349 5.25 4.26 -8.65
CA TRP A 349 4.99 4.97 -7.40
C TRP A 349 4.29 6.31 -7.60
N SER A 350 4.55 7.01 -8.72
CA SER A 350 3.82 8.25 -9.05
C SER A 350 2.34 7.98 -9.31
N MET A 351 2.00 6.88 -10.00
CA MET A 351 0.60 6.46 -10.22
C MET A 351 -0.11 6.10 -8.91
N PHE A 352 0.58 5.36 -8.03
CA PHE A 352 0.07 5.05 -6.69
C PHE A 352 -0.19 6.34 -5.89
N PHE A 353 0.79 7.24 -5.84
CA PHE A 353 0.68 8.51 -5.13
C PHE A 353 -0.47 9.38 -5.67
N PHE A 354 -0.64 9.43 -6.99
CA PHE A 354 -1.76 10.12 -7.62
C PHE A 354 -3.11 9.57 -7.14
N GLY A 355 -3.26 8.24 -7.07
CA GLY A 355 -4.45 7.59 -6.50
C GLY A 355 -4.71 7.94 -5.04
N VAL A 356 -3.64 8.02 -4.22
CA VAL A 356 -3.72 8.46 -2.81
C VAL A 356 -4.21 9.91 -2.72
N VAL A 357 -3.64 10.82 -3.52
CA VAL A 357 -4.04 12.24 -3.55
C VAL A 357 -5.50 12.39 -3.94
N LEU A 358 -5.97 11.68 -4.98
CA LEU A 358 -7.39 11.70 -5.38
C LEU A 358 -8.30 11.28 -4.22
N SER A 359 -7.93 10.22 -3.48
CA SER A 359 -8.70 9.73 -2.35
C SER A 359 -8.74 10.75 -1.20
N ILE A 360 -7.62 11.41 -0.89
CA ILE A 360 -7.54 12.44 0.14
C ILE A 360 -8.40 13.66 -0.24
N LEU A 361 -8.26 14.17 -1.47
CA LEU A 361 -9.03 15.34 -1.94
C LEU A 361 -10.54 15.08 -1.92
N ARG A 362 -10.96 13.84 -2.19
CA ARG A 362 -12.37 13.44 -2.05
C ARG A 362 -12.83 13.50 -0.59
N VAL A 363 -12.05 12.92 0.33
CA VAL A 363 -12.38 12.92 1.77
C VAL A 363 -12.45 14.34 2.34
N LEU A 364 -11.65 15.26 1.80
CA LEU A 364 -11.70 16.69 2.14
C LEU A 364 -12.90 17.42 1.51
N GLY A 365 -13.67 16.75 0.64
CA GLY A 365 -14.81 17.36 -0.04
C GLY A 365 -14.43 18.29 -1.21
N MET A 366 -13.19 18.26 -1.67
CA MET A 366 -12.70 19.08 -2.78
C MET A 366 -13.00 18.47 -4.16
N LEU A 367 -13.28 17.17 -4.21
CA LEU A 367 -13.65 16.46 -5.44
C LEU A 367 -15.02 15.82 -5.31
N SER A 368 -15.77 15.82 -6.43
CA SER A 368 -17.08 15.19 -6.54
C SER A 368 -16.98 13.67 -6.40
N HIS A 369 -18.05 13.04 -5.94
CA HIS A 369 -18.19 11.59 -5.91
C HIS A 369 -18.30 11.04 -7.34
N THR A 370 -17.23 10.40 -7.82
CA THR A 370 -17.20 9.68 -9.09
C THR A 370 -16.54 8.31 -8.84
N ILE A 371 -16.74 7.35 -9.73
CA ILE A 371 -16.08 6.02 -9.64
C ILE A 371 -14.56 6.16 -9.51
N ILE A 372 -13.96 7.11 -10.22
CA ILE A 372 -12.50 7.35 -10.20
C ILE A 372 -12.05 7.88 -8.84
N THR A 373 -12.78 8.84 -8.26
CA THR A 373 -12.41 9.42 -6.96
C THR A 373 -12.73 8.49 -5.80
N GLU A 374 -13.74 7.64 -5.93
CA GLU A 374 -14.09 6.63 -4.93
C GLU A 374 -13.08 5.49 -4.87
N HIS A 375 -12.64 5.01 -6.03
CA HIS A 375 -11.68 3.91 -6.15
C HIS A 375 -10.27 4.35 -6.50
N GLY A 376 -9.91 5.63 -6.28
CA GLY A 376 -8.62 6.21 -6.65
C GLY A 376 -7.42 5.44 -6.11
N LEU A 377 -7.50 5.00 -4.85
CA LEU A 377 -6.43 4.21 -4.21
C LEU A 377 -6.28 2.82 -4.86
N GLN A 378 -7.40 2.14 -5.17
CA GLN A 378 -7.40 0.84 -5.85
C GLN A 378 -6.89 0.96 -7.28
N ILE A 379 -7.31 1.98 -8.01
CA ILE A 379 -6.85 2.25 -9.38
C ILE A 379 -5.35 2.53 -9.38
N GLY A 380 -4.89 3.44 -8.52
CA GLY A 380 -3.47 3.80 -8.40
C GLY A 380 -2.58 2.61 -8.04
N SER A 381 -2.99 1.81 -7.04
CA SER A 381 -2.25 0.61 -6.64
C SER A 381 -2.30 -0.51 -7.68
N GLY A 382 -3.41 -0.67 -8.40
CA GLY A 382 -3.51 -1.63 -9.50
C GLY A 382 -2.52 -1.31 -10.63
N PHE A 383 -2.42 -0.05 -11.04
CA PHE A 383 -1.41 0.40 -12.01
C PHE A 383 0.00 0.23 -11.49
N GLU A 384 0.25 0.59 -10.23
CA GLU A 384 1.56 0.42 -9.58
C GLU A 384 2.01 -1.04 -9.63
N MET A 385 1.12 -1.98 -9.24
CA MET A 385 1.42 -3.41 -9.24
C MET A 385 1.78 -3.93 -10.64
N VAL A 386 1.04 -3.55 -11.67
CA VAL A 386 1.33 -3.96 -13.05
C VAL A 386 2.67 -3.37 -13.52
N LEU A 387 2.89 -2.07 -13.29
CA LEU A 387 4.09 -1.38 -13.73
C LEU A 387 5.36 -1.89 -13.02
N LEU A 388 5.29 -2.19 -11.72
CA LEU A 388 6.43 -2.79 -11.00
C LEU A 388 6.72 -4.21 -11.47
N SER A 389 5.71 -4.99 -11.81
CA SER A 389 5.91 -6.31 -12.39
C SER A 389 6.59 -6.24 -13.76
N LEU A 390 6.19 -5.29 -14.61
CA LEU A 390 6.88 -5.02 -15.87
C LEU A 390 8.31 -4.51 -15.66
N ALA A 391 8.53 -3.67 -14.65
CA ALA A 391 9.86 -3.19 -14.27
C ALA A 391 10.80 -4.35 -13.87
N LEU A 392 10.28 -5.32 -13.13
CA LEU A 392 11.02 -6.52 -12.76
C LEU A 392 11.36 -7.37 -14.00
N ALA A 393 10.42 -7.51 -14.95
CA ALA A 393 10.66 -8.23 -16.20
C ALA A 393 11.73 -7.54 -17.07
N ASP A 394 11.69 -6.20 -17.20
CA ASP A 394 12.72 -5.42 -17.92
C ASP A 394 14.12 -5.61 -17.28
N ARG A 395 14.19 -5.67 -15.95
CA ARG A 395 15.43 -5.93 -15.24
C ARG A 395 16.04 -7.29 -15.56
N ILE A 396 15.22 -8.35 -15.72
CA ILE A 396 15.73 -9.67 -16.16
C ILE A 396 16.39 -9.56 -17.53
N ASN A 397 15.74 -8.88 -18.49
CA ASN A 397 16.27 -8.73 -19.81
C ASN A 397 17.62 -7.99 -19.81
N ILE A 398 17.75 -6.94 -18.97
CA ILE A 398 19.01 -6.22 -18.80
C ILE A 398 20.08 -7.14 -18.20
N MET A 399 19.79 -7.87 -17.12
CA MET A 399 20.75 -8.79 -16.49
C MET A 399 21.15 -9.94 -17.42
N LYS A 400 20.21 -10.46 -18.22
CA LYS A 400 20.51 -11.49 -19.21
C LYS A 400 21.50 -10.99 -20.24
N LYS A 401 21.28 -9.78 -20.78
CA LYS A 401 22.17 -9.16 -21.74
C LYS A 401 23.55 -8.89 -21.15
N GLU A 402 23.63 -8.34 -19.93
CA GLU A 402 24.91 -8.11 -19.25
C GLU A 402 25.69 -9.42 -19.04
N LYS A 403 25.00 -10.52 -18.74
CA LYS A 403 25.60 -11.84 -18.60
C LYS A 403 26.11 -12.38 -19.93
N GLU A 404 25.36 -12.23 -21.01
CA GLU A 404 25.75 -12.63 -22.37
C GLU A 404 26.99 -11.85 -22.82
N ASP A 405 26.99 -10.52 -22.65
CA ASP A 405 28.13 -9.65 -22.98
C ASP A 405 29.39 -10.03 -22.16
N ALA A 406 29.24 -10.33 -20.87
CA ALA A 406 30.35 -10.78 -20.03
C ALA A 406 30.89 -12.15 -20.44
N GLN A 407 30.03 -13.10 -20.84
CA GLN A 407 30.44 -14.40 -21.35
C GLN A 407 31.20 -14.27 -22.67
N GLU A 408 30.75 -13.43 -23.61
CA GLU A 408 31.47 -13.18 -24.85
C GLU A 408 32.87 -12.59 -24.60
N GLN A 409 32.97 -11.62 -23.67
CA GLN A 409 34.27 -11.07 -23.28
C GLN A 409 35.22 -12.10 -22.67
N LEU A 410 34.69 -13.00 -21.82
CA LEU A 410 35.48 -14.09 -21.22
C LEU A 410 35.99 -15.05 -22.31
N ILE A 411 35.12 -15.47 -23.22
CA ILE A 411 35.50 -16.35 -24.35
C ILE A 411 36.59 -15.68 -25.21
N ALA A 412 36.40 -14.39 -25.56
CA ALA A 412 37.40 -13.66 -26.34
C ALA A 412 38.74 -13.54 -25.63
N THR A 413 38.73 -13.40 -24.29
CA THR A 413 39.99 -13.36 -23.48
C THR A 413 40.67 -14.72 -23.45
N GLN A 414 39.93 -15.80 -23.21
CA GLN A 414 40.46 -17.17 -23.25
C GLN A 414 41.03 -17.53 -24.62
N GLN A 415 40.41 -17.10 -25.70
CA GLN A 415 40.92 -17.31 -27.07
C GLN A 415 42.26 -16.63 -27.25
N ARG A 416 42.42 -15.37 -26.82
CA ARG A 416 43.69 -14.63 -26.88
C ARG A 416 44.82 -15.31 -26.06
N GLU A 417 44.46 -15.80 -24.86
CA GLU A 417 45.42 -16.55 -24.05
C GLU A 417 45.87 -17.85 -24.74
N MET A 418 44.93 -18.60 -25.33
CA MET A 418 45.25 -19.81 -26.10
C MET A 418 46.15 -19.51 -27.29
N ASP A 419 45.88 -18.44 -28.06
CA ASP A 419 46.70 -18.03 -29.20
C ASP A 419 48.11 -17.63 -28.79
N THR A 420 48.27 -16.94 -27.64
CA THR A 420 49.59 -16.59 -27.09
C THR A 420 50.36 -17.81 -26.63
N LEU A 421 49.71 -18.77 -25.95
CA LEU A 421 50.35 -20.03 -25.55
C LEU A 421 50.77 -20.87 -26.75
N GLN A 422 49.95 -20.94 -27.80
CA GLN A 422 50.31 -21.68 -29.02
C GLN A 422 51.51 -21.06 -29.71
N ARG A 423 51.63 -19.74 -29.85
CA ARG A 423 52.80 -19.05 -30.40
C ARG A 423 54.06 -19.32 -29.58
N ALA A 424 53.98 -19.24 -28.24
CA ALA A 424 55.11 -19.54 -27.37
C ALA A 424 55.57 -21.01 -27.52
N LYS A 425 54.62 -21.95 -27.67
CA LYS A 425 54.94 -23.36 -27.93
C LYS A 425 55.63 -23.54 -29.27
N ASP A 426 55.15 -22.93 -30.34
CA ASP A 426 55.74 -22.97 -31.66
C ASP A 426 57.18 -22.39 -31.68
N GLU A 427 57.41 -21.27 -30.96
CA GLU A 427 58.74 -20.68 -30.79
C GLU A 427 59.71 -21.62 -30.06
N ILE A 428 59.26 -22.30 -29.00
CA ILE A 428 60.06 -23.28 -28.24
C ILE A 428 60.39 -24.48 -29.13
N GLU A 429 59.46 -24.99 -29.90
CA GLU A 429 59.69 -26.12 -30.84
C GLU A 429 60.72 -25.73 -31.93
N GLU A 430 60.61 -24.55 -32.49
CA GLU A 430 61.59 -24.05 -33.46
C GLU A 430 62.97 -23.87 -32.87
N ALA A 431 63.06 -23.29 -31.63
CA ALA A 431 64.33 -23.17 -30.89
C ALA A 431 64.93 -24.52 -30.61
N ASN A 432 64.19 -25.51 -30.14
CA ASN A 432 64.67 -26.86 -29.90
C ASN A 432 65.16 -27.52 -31.21
N ARG A 433 64.50 -27.36 -32.31
CA ARG A 433 64.88 -27.86 -33.60
C ARG A 433 66.23 -27.25 -34.06
N ARG A 434 66.44 -25.93 -33.87
CA ARG A 434 67.73 -25.25 -34.17
C ARG A 434 68.85 -25.76 -33.29
N ILE A 435 68.59 -25.98 -31.98
CA ILE A 435 69.58 -26.55 -31.05
C ILE A 435 70.00 -27.97 -31.54
N THR A 436 69.04 -28.86 -31.82
CA THR A 436 69.34 -30.23 -32.29
C THR A 436 70.19 -30.23 -33.56
N LEU A 437 69.84 -29.40 -34.55
CA LEU A 437 70.57 -29.28 -35.77
C LEU A 437 72.05 -28.74 -35.53
N SER A 438 72.15 -27.80 -34.63
CA SER A 438 73.49 -27.29 -34.24
C SER A 438 74.33 -28.34 -33.51
N GLU A 439 73.75 -29.11 -32.60
CA GLU A 439 74.46 -30.22 -31.91
C GLU A 439 74.91 -31.30 -32.88
N GLU A 440 74.03 -31.70 -33.85
CA GLU A 440 74.45 -32.66 -34.91
C GLU A 440 75.61 -32.12 -35.75
N LYS A 441 75.54 -30.86 -36.16
CA LYS A 441 76.59 -30.22 -36.92
C LYS A 441 77.95 -30.19 -36.12
N TYR A 442 77.86 -29.79 -34.85
CA TYR A 442 79.08 -29.80 -34.00
C TYR A 442 79.57 -31.20 -33.79
N ARG A 443 78.75 -32.19 -33.57
CA ARG A 443 79.14 -33.58 -33.43
C ARG A 443 79.91 -34.10 -34.68
N LEU A 444 79.34 -33.83 -35.88
CA LEU A 444 79.99 -34.21 -37.14
C LEU A 444 81.33 -33.50 -37.33
N LEU A 445 81.41 -32.20 -37.03
CA LEU A 445 82.69 -31.45 -37.13
C LEU A 445 83.74 -32.00 -36.18
N VAL A 446 83.39 -32.40 -34.97
CA VAL A 446 84.30 -32.98 -33.99
C VAL A 446 84.73 -34.39 -34.38
N GLU A 447 83.79 -35.23 -34.85
CA GLU A 447 84.09 -36.62 -35.28
C GLU A 447 84.91 -36.73 -36.54
N GLU A 448 84.70 -35.81 -37.51
CA GLU A 448 85.42 -35.80 -38.80
C GLU A 448 86.71 -34.98 -38.78
N SER A 449 87.06 -34.35 -37.65
CA SER A 449 88.32 -33.62 -37.47
C SER A 449 89.49 -34.58 -37.50
N ASN A 450 90.55 -34.22 -38.25
CA ASN A 450 91.83 -34.93 -38.22
C ASN A 450 92.61 -34.69 -36.94
N ASP A 451 92.23 -33.63 -36.19
CA ASP A 451 92.89 -33.35 -34.90
C ASP A 451 92.27 -34.21 -33.77
N ILE A 452 93.10 -34.61 -32.82
CA ILE A 452 92.63 -35.35 -31.64
C ILE A 452 91.90 -34.42 -30.70
N ILE A 453 90.58 -34.64 -30.57
CA ILE A 453 89.70 -33.87 -29.68
C ILE A 453 89.09 -34.82 -28.66
N PHE A 454 89.32 -34.45 -27.37
CA PHE A 454 88.73 -35.19 -26.28
C PHE A 454 88.37 -34.26 -25.12
N THR A 455 87.40 -34.70 -24.27
CA THR A 455 87.05 -34.03 -23.00
C THR A 455 87.31 -34.98 -21.84
N LEU A 456 87.77 -34.43 -20.71
CA LEU A 456 88.06 -35.18 -19.48
C LEU A 456 87.13 -34.66 -18.35
N ASP A 457 86.84 -35.55 -17.39
CA ASP A 457 86.19 -35.14 -16.13
C ASP A 457 87.24 -34.57 -15.16
N GLU A 458 86.85 -34.13 -13.99
CA GLU A 458 87.70 -33.59 -12.92
C GLU A 458 88.76 -34.62 -12.42
N ASN A 459 88.55 -35.93 -12.67
CA ASN A 459 89.41 -37.02 -12.29
C ASN A 459 90.29 -37.52 -13.44
N TRP A 460 90.38 -36.71 -14.53
CA TRP A 460 91.17 -37.03 -15.73
C TRP A 460 90.76 -38.29 -16.50
N ARG A 461 89.48 -38.66 -16.41
CA ARG A 461 88.91 -39.73 -17.21
C ARG A 461 88.26 -39.17 -18.47
N PHE A 462 88.41 -39.87 -19.57
CA PHE A 462 87.80 -39.48 -20.83
C PHE A 462 86.26 -39.52 -20.70
N LEU A 463 85.58 -38.36 -20.96
CA LEU A 463 84.16 -38.23 -21.10
C LEU A 463 83.71 -38.44 -22.54
N ASN A 464 84.45 -37.82 -23.46
CA ASN A 464 84.21 -37.97 -24.90
C ASN A 464 85.54 -37.96 -25.65
N ALA A 465 85.62 -38.64 -26.79
CA ALA A 465 86.78 -38.62 -27.70
C ALA A 465 86.27 -38.78 -29.14
N ASN A 466 86.91 -38.03 -30.08
CA ASN A 466 86.55 -38.12 -31.49
C ASN A 466 87.21 -39.30 -32.17
N ARG A 467 86.81 -39.62 -33.39
CA ARG A 467 87.37 -40.72 -34.19
C ARG A 467 88.92 -40.66 -34.40
N ALA A 468 89.45 -39.47 -34.52
CA ALA A 468 90.89 -39.31 -34.67
C ALA A 468 91.72 -39.92 -33.49
N LEU A 469 91.29 -39.68 -32.21
CA LEU A 469 91.93 -40.28 -31.04
C LEU A 469 91.79 -41.82 -31.11
N MET A 470 90.64 -42.36 -31.45
CA MET A 470 90.40 -43.82 -31.51
C MET A 470 91.31 -44.50 -32.59
N THR A 471 91.63 -43.76 -33.64
CA THR A 471 92.46 -44.25 -34.74
C THR A 471 93.96 -44.24 -34.37
N HIS A 472 94.44 -43.31 -33.56
CA HIS A 472 95.83 -43.18 -33.10
C HIS A 472 96.16 -44.09 -31.90
N LEU A 473 95.14 -44.56 -31.15
CA LEU A 473 95.34 -45.49 -30.03
C LEU A 473 95.31 -46.98 -30.43
N LYS A 474 95.03 -47.29 -31.73
CA LYS A 474 95.22 -48.61 -32.35
C LYS A 474 96.65 -48.70 -32.94
#